data_8cc447f12a663e9933d54733f7d2eaaf
#
_entry.id   8cc447f12a663e9933d54733f7d2eaaf
#
_cell.length_a   1.000
_cell.length_b   1.000
_cell.length_c   1.000
_cell.angle_alpha   90.00
_cell.angle_beta   90.00
_cell.angle_gamma   90.00
#
_symmetry.space_group_name_H-M   'P 1'
#
loop_
_entity.id
_entity.type
_entity.pdbx_description
1 polymer ?
#
loop_
_entity_poly.entity_id
_entity_poly.type
_entity_poly.pdbx_seq_one_letter_code
_entity_poly.pdbx_strand_id
1 'polypeptide(L)'
;MNNVFLPGSTIGILGSGQLGRMLAMAARQMGYRVHVYSPEQDSPAGQIADKEYAAAYTDLPTLAQFAQGVDVITYEFENVPAETAHAAAAHAPLYPGPHVLHIAQNRLREKQFCRDHHLPVTPFAPITSFADVEAALPHIGLPAILKTTSSGYDGKGQILLRSLDDARAFVTSRQLPVTSDQSPVSSLSVSQSLSVSSPFILEAFIPFSQEISVVAARGRDGSFAHFGAIENEHAQHILDISIAPARIEPEIAVEAVALTKQLMEALDVVGVLCVEFFLTRGGQLLINEMAPRPHNSSHLTLDACVTSQFEQQLRAVCGLPLGDTTYHRPAAMANLLGDLWFPHRPNWSSALAIPGVKLHLYGKQDPRRGRKMGHITALAETGDAAAELVRQARERLRD
;
A
#
# COMPACT_ATOMS: atom_id res chain seq x y z
N MET A 1 25.08 -7.24 -17.52
CA MET A 1 25.42 -7.71 -16.17
C MET A 1 24.54 -6.92 -15.19
N ASN A 2 23.71 -7.59 -14.42
CA ASN A 2 22.87 -6.89 -13.42
C ASN A 2 23.81 -6.39 -12.31
N ASN A 3 24.01 -5.06 -12.23
CA ASN A 3 24.80 -4.48 -11.15
C ASN A 3 24.15 -4.76 -9.82
N VAL A 4 24.81 -5.54 -8.96
CA VAL A 4 24.39 -5.71 -7.56
C VAL A 4 24.92 -4.51 -6.77
N PHE A 5 24.03 -3.81 -6.05
CA PHE A 5 24.41 -2.71 -5.18
C PHE A 5 24.75 -3.28 -3.79
N LEU A 6 26.02 -3.34 -3.46
CA LEU A 6 26.52 -3.91 -2.20
C LEU A 6 26.43 -2.90 -1.04
N PRO A 7 26.48 -3.37 0.24
CA PRO A 7 26.65 -2.48 1.39
C PRO A 7 27.78 -1.48 1.18
N GLY A 8 27.56 -0.23 1.59
CA GLY A 8 28.39 0.93 1.26
C GLY A 8 27.83 1.79 0.12
N SER A 9 26.97 1.22 -0.77
CA SER A 9 26.21 2.00 -1.76
C SER A 9 25.19 2.91 -1.08
N THR A 10 24.71 3.91 -1.83
CA THR A 10 23.71 4.88 -1.39
C THR A 10 22.34 4.56 -1.99
N ILE A 11 21.34 4.39 -1.14
CA ILE A 11 19.94 4.14 -1.54
C ILE A 11 19.18 5.46 -1.49
N GLY A 12 18.53 5.81 -2.61
CA GLY A 12 17.58 6.92 -2.68
C GLY A 12 16.16 6.46 -2.37
N ILE A 13 15.44 7.21 -1.53
CA ILE A 13 14.03 6.94 -1.22
C ILE A 13 13.19 8.15 -1.62
N LEU A 14 12.25 7.96 -2.54
CA LEU A 14 11.21 8.95 -2.85
C LEU A 14 10.06 8.80 -1.85
N GLY A 15 9.80 9.87 -1.12
CA GLY A 15 8.95 9.87 0.08
C GLY A 15 9.78 9.83 1.36
N SER A 16 9.22 10.34 2.43
CA SER A 16 9.95 10.48 3.70
C SER A 16 9.10 10.21 4.94
N GLY A 17 7.99 9.50 4.76
CA GLY A 17 7.07 9.12 5.84
C GLY A 17 7.58 7.94 6.67
N GLN A 18 6.63 7.27 7.34
CA GLN A 18 6.96 6.16 8.24
C GLN A 18 7.56 4.94 7.53
N LEU A 19 7.11 4.65 6.29
CA LEU A 19 7.65 3.51 5.54
C LEU A 19 9.09 3.80 5.13
N GLY A 20 9.36 5.01 4.65
CA GLY A 20 10.70 5.49 4.35
C GLY A 20 11.62 5.45 5.58
N ARG A 21 11.10 5.83 6.77
CA ARG A 21 11.86 5.72 8.03
C ARG A 21 12.26 4.28 8.33
N MET A 22 11.32 3.34 8.29
CA MET A 22 11.61 1.93 8.58
C MET A 22 12.51 1.29 7.52
N LEU A 23 12.35 1.70 6.25
CA LEU A 23 13.23 1.30 5.16
C LEU A 23 14.66 1.84 5.36
N ALA A 24 14.79 3.12 5.74
CA ALA A 24 16.08 3.73 6.06
C ALA A 24 16.76 3.05 7.25
N MET A 25 16.02 2.68 8.30
CA MET A 25 16.56 1.92 9.43
C MET A 25 17.11 0.55 8.99
N ALA A 26 16.35 -0.20 8.18
CA ALA A 26 16.81 -1.48 7.63
C ALA A 26 18.06 -1.29 6.73
N ALA A 27 18.09 -0.27 5.89
CA ALA A 27 19.23 0.04 5.03
C ALA A 27 20.48 0.36 5.85
N ARG A 28 20.35 1.16 6.88
CA ARG A 28 21.45 1.50 7.80
C ARG A 28 21.97 0.27 8.54
N GLN A 29 21.07 -0.60 8.98
CA GLN A 29 21.44 -1.88 9.62
C GLN A 29 22.25 -2.78 8.69
N MET A 30 21.94 -2.75 7.37
CA MET A 30 22.68 -3.50 6.34
C MET A 30 23.95 -2.78 5.85
N GLY A 31 24.30 -1.60 6.37
CA GLY A 31 25.51 -0.85 6.01
C GLY A 31 25.38 0.03 4.76
N TYR A 32 24.17 0.33 4.31
CA TYR A 32 23.92 1.29 3.22
C TYR A 32 23.86 2.72 3.73
N ARG A 33 24.18 3.68 2.85
CA ARG A 33 23.82 5.07 3.02
C ARG A 33 22.42 5.33 2.50
N VAL A 34 21.76 6.35 3.02
CA VAL A 34 20.38 6.66 2.66
C VAL A 34 20.21 8.14 2.38
N HIS A 35 19.72 8.47 1.20
CA HIS A 35 19.20 9.80 0.87
C HIS A 35 17.68 9.73 0.73
N VAL A 36 16.95 10.75 1.21
CA VAL A 36 15.50 10.84 1.06
C VAL A 36 15.12 12.13 0.33
N TYR A 37 14.03 12.07 -0.43
CA TYR A 37 13.50 13.20 -1.19
C TYR A 37 11.99 13.32 -0.99
N SER A 38 11.52 14.44 -0.46
CA SER A 38 10.10 14.78 -0.32
C SER A 38 9.91 16.28 -0.11
N PRO A 39 8.67 16.82 -0.19
CA PRO A 39 8.39 18.21 0.18
C PRO A 39 8.55 18.52 1.67
N GLU A 40 8.62 17.50 2.54
CA GLU A 40 8.69 17.66 3.99
C GLU A 40 10.15 17.92 4.44
N GLN A 41 10.32 18.67 5.52
CA GLN A 41 11.59 18.90 6.21
C GLN A 41 11.51 18.30 7.62
N ASP A 42 12.64 17.82 8.16
CA ASP A 42 12.72 17.08 9.44
C ASP A 42 11.70 15.92 9.46
N SER A 43 11.60 15.27 8.33
CA SER A 43 10.64 14.21 8.08
C SER A 43 10.99 12.94 8.86
N PRO A 44 10.03 12.02 9.08
CA PRO A 44 10.30 10.73 9.73
C PRO A 44 11.49 9.97 9.16
N ALA A 45 11.66 9.91 7.85
CA ALA A 45 12.80 9.25 7.22
C ALA A 45 14.04 10.15 7.21
N GLY A 46 13.90 11.47 7.07
CA GLY A 46 14.99 12.44 7.13
C GLY A 46 15.77 12.39 8.43
N GLN A 47 15.08 12.11 9.56
CA GLN A 47 15.73 11.93 10.88
C GLN A 47 16.70 10.74 10.94
N ILE A 48 16.63 9.80 10.00
CA ILE A 48 17.48 8.58 9.94
C ILE A 48 18.45 8.62 8.74
N ALA A 49 18.10 9.37 7.69
CA ALA A 49 18.88 9.45 6.46
C ALA A 49 20.22 10.16 6.65
N ASP A 50 21.18 9.87 5.78
CA ASP A 50 22.45 10.60 5.70
C ASP A 50 22.25 11.98 5.05
N LYS A 51 21.23 12.10 4.17
CA LYS A 51 20.87 13.35 3.53
C LYS A 51 19.37 13.43 3.24
N GLU A 52 18.78 14.56 3.59
CA GLU A 52 17.39 14.89 3.27
C GLU A 52 17.36 16.00 2.22
N TYR A 53 16.61 15.79 1.14
CA TYR A 53 16.29 16.77 0.13
C TYR A 53 14.82 17.19 0.31
N ALA A 54 14.63 18.35 0.93
CA ALA A 54 13.30 18.91 1.16
C ALA A 54 12.90 19.81 -0.02
N ALA A 55 12.25 19.25 -1.04
CA ALA A 55 11.83 19.95 -2.24
C ALA A 55 10.56 19.33 -2.85
N ALA A 56 9.78 20.12 -3.58
CA ALA A 56 8.58 19.66 -4.27
C ALA A 56 8.92 18.56 -5.29
N TYR A 57 8.03 17.59 -5.46
CA TYR A 57 8.22 16.54 -6.48
C TYR A 57 8.34 17.08 -7.91
N THR A 58 7.87 18.30 -8.16
CA THR A 58 7.99 19.00 -9.44
C THR A 58 9.29 19.80 -9.60
N ASP A 59 10.15 19.86 -8.57
CA ASP A 59 11.48 20.49 -8.64
C ASP A 59 12.49 19.53 -9.29
N LEU A 60 12.45 19.45 -10.62
CA LEU A 60 13.30 18.55 -11.39
C LEU A 60 14.80 18.80 -11.21
N PRO A 61 15.31 20.05 -11.09
CA PRO A 61 16.73 20.28 -10.81
C PRO A 61 17.20 19.66 -9.49
N THR A 62 16.48 19.86 -8.39
CA THR A 62 16.80 19.26 -7.08
C THR A 62 16.63 17.74 -7.11
N LEU A 63 15.61 17.23 -7.83
CA LEU A 63 15.41 15.81 -8.05
C LEU A 63 16.60 15.17 -8.79
N ALA A 64 17.12 15.83 -9.82
CA ALA A 64 18.29 15.36 -10.56
C ALA A 64 19.53 15.28 -9.65
N GLN A 65 19.76 16.29 -8.80
CA GLN A 65 20.86 16.27 -7.81
C GLN A 65 20.71 15.10 -6.83
N PHE A 66 19.48 14.83 -6.34
CA PHE A 66 19.20 13.68 -5.51
C PHE A 66 19.52 12.39 -6.25
N ALA A 67 18.96 12.19 -7.45
CA ALA A 67 19.08 10.96 -8.21
C ALA A 67 20.52 10.66 -8.68
N GLN A 68 21.32 11.69 -9.00
CA GLN A 68 22.74 11.56 -9.32
C GLN A 68 23.60 11.22 -8.08
N GLY A 69 23.11 11.50 -6.87
CA GLY A 69 23.80 11.24 -5.61
C GLY A 69 23.54 9.87 -5.00
N VAL A 70 22.86 8.96 -5.71
CA VAL A 70 22.48 7.63 -5.23
C VAL A 70 22.74 6.56 -6.26
N ASP A 71 22.92 5.31 -5.83
CA ASP A 71 23.22 4.17 -6.71
C ASP A 71 21.93 3.46 -7.21
N VAL A 72 20.89 3.46 -6.37
CA VAL A 72 19.58 2.88 -6.68
C VAL A 72 18.50 3.68 -5.98
N ILE A 73 17.33 3.79 -6.61
CA ILE A 73 16.17 4.51 -6.07
C ILE A 73 15.03 3.53 -5.82
N THR A 74 14.33 3.76 -4.70
CA THR A 74 13.04 3.16 -4.41
C THR A 74 12.08 4.22 -3.90
N TYR A 75 10.81 3.86 -3.67
CA TYR A 75 9.83 4.77 -3.09
C TYR A 75 9.08 4.10 -1.94
N GLU A 76 8.63 4.94 -1.00
CA GLU A 76 7.84 4.49 0.16
C GLU A 76 6.36 4.85 0.01
N PHE A 77 6.01 5.57 -1.06
CA PHE A 77 4.75 6.23 -1.22
C PHE A 77 4.31 6.18 -2.70
N GLU A 78 3.15 5.59 -2.97
CA GLU A 78 2.65 5.37 -4.33
C GLU A 78 2.17 6.64 -5.03
N ASN A 79 1.89 7.74 -4.31
CA ASN A 79 1.43 8.99 -4.92
C ASN A 79 2.57 9.94 -5.33
N VAL A 80 3.82 9.47 -5.41
CA VAL A 80 4.90 10.20 -6.09
C VAL A 80 4.48 10.38 -7.55
N PRO A 81 4.46 11.61 -8.11
CA PRO A 81 4.05 11.83 -9.49
C PRO A 81 4.82 10.94 -10.47
N ALA A 82 4.14 10.35 -11.44
CA ALA A 82 4.77 9.45 -12.42
C ALA A 82 5.91 10.15 -13.17
N GLU A 83 5.76 11.44 -13.48
CA GLU A 83 6.80 12.26 -14.12
C GLU A 83 8.06 12.36 -13.25
N THR A 84 7.88 12.52 -11.92
CA THR A 84 9.00 12.54 -10.96
C THR A 84 9.73 11.20 -10.95
N ALA A 85 9.00 10.08 -10.93
CA ALA A 85 9.58 8.76 -10.97
C ALA A 85 10.35 8.51 -12.29
N HIS A 86 9.80 8.92 -13.44
CA HIS A 86 10.48 8.83 -14.74
C HIS A 86 11.72 9.70 -14.79
N ALA A 87 11.66 10.94 -14.29
CA ALA A 87 12.80 11.85 -14.27
C ALA A 87 13.93 11.32 -13.36
N ALA A 88 13.60 10.76 -12.19
CA ALA A 88 14.57 10.14 -11.30
C ALA A 88 15.22 8.89 -11.93
N ALA A 89 14.41 8.06 -12.61
CA ALA A 89 14.88 6.84 -13.27
C ALA A 89 15.84 7.11 -14.45
N ALA A 90 15.87 8.33 -14.99
CA ALA A 90 16.84 8.74 -16.00
C ALA A 90 18.29 8.88 -15.45
N HIS A 91 18.45 8.99 -14.12
CA HIS A 91 19.76 9.21 -13.49
C HIS A 91 20.25 8.00 -12.68
N ALA A 92 19.34 7.24 -12.05
CA ALA A 92 19.67 6.03 -11.31
C ALA A 92 18.54 4.99 -11.47
N PRO A 93 18.84 3.67 -11.42
CA PRO A 93 17.82 2.63 -11.46
C PRO A 93 16.76 2.84 -10.39
N LEU A 94 15.47 2.77 -10.75
CA LEU A 94 14.34 2.95 -9.85
C LEU A 94 13.49 1.67 -9.81
N TYR A 95 13.27 1.13 -8.60
CA TYR A 95 12.51 -0.09 -8.37
C TYR A 95 11.53 0.06 -7.20
N PRO A 96 10.30 -0.47 -7.34
CA PRO A 96 9.67 -0.98 -8.55
C PRO A 96 9.66 0.08 -9.66
N GLY A 97 9.61 -0.38 -10.94
CA GLY A 97 9.71 0.53 -12.09
C GLY A 97 8.59 1.58 -12.17
N PRO A 98 8.80 2.72 -12.86
CA PRO A 98 7.79 3.79 -12.98
C PRO A 98 6.45 3.31 -13.55
N HIS A 99 6.45 2.28 -14.41
CA HIS A 99 5.24 1.69 -14.97
C HIS A 99 4.36 1.02 -13.91
N VAL A 100 4.97 0.35 -12.92
CA VAL A 100 4.25 -0.26 -11.79
C VAL A 100 3.55 0.82 -10.97
N LEU A 101 4.29 1.89 -10.69
CA LEU A 101 3.76 3.05 -9.98
C LEU A 101 2.59 3.69 -10.75
N HIS A 102 2.75 3.87 -12.08
CA HIS A 102 1.70 4.41 -12.93
C HIS A 102 0.39 3.60 -12.88
N ILE A 103 0.49 2.27 -12.86
CA ILE A 103 -0.70 1.40 -12.77
C ILE A 103 -1.33 1.50 -11.39
N ALA A 104 -0.55 1.40 -10.32
CA ALA A 104 -1.04 1.40 -8.94
C ALA A 104 -1.63 2.75 -8.47
N GLN A 105 -1.25 3.88 -9.10
CA GLN A 105 -1.75 5.21 -8.76
C GLN A 105 -3.21 5.46 -9.14
N ASN A 106 -3.81 4.59 -9.94
CA ASN A 106 -5.16 4.81 -10.44
C ASN A 106 -5.98 3.52 -10.37
N ARG A 107 -7.01 3.53 -9.54
CA ARG A 107 -7.89 2.35 -9.30
C ARG A 107 -8.47 1.75 -10.57
N LEU A 108 -8.79 2.58 -11.56
CA LEU A 108 -9.32 2.09 -12.82
C LEU A 108 -8.25 1.38 -13.65
N ARG A 109 -7.03 1.93 -13.73
CA ARG A 109 -5.90 1.27 -14.40
C ARG A 109 -5.52 -0.04 -13.71
N GLU A 110 -5.48 -0.02 -12.37
CA GLU A 110 -5.20 -1.19 -11.55
C GLU A 110 -6.21 -2.33 -11.81
N LYS A 111 -7.51 -2.04 -11.71
CA LYS A 111 -8.58 -3.01 -11.92
C LYS A 111 -8.61 -3.49 -13.38
N GLN A 112 -8.38 -2.58 -14.34
CA GLN A 112 -8.29 -2.92 -15.75
C GLN A 112 -7.11 -3.87 -16.01
N PHE A 113 -5.94 -3.56 -15.45
CA PHE A 113 -4.75 -4.41 -15.56
C PHE A 113 -5.01 -5.81 -15.00
N CYS A 114 -5.58 -5.91 -13.80
CA CYS A 114 -5.94 -7.20 -13.21
C CYS A 114 -6.91 -7.98 -14.10
N ARG A 115 -7.95 -7.35 -14.63
CA ARG A 115 -8.93 -7.98 -15.53
C ARG A 115 -8.29 -8.50 -16.83
N ASP A 116 -7.40 -7.70 -17.42
CA ASP A 116 -6.73 -8.04 -18.68
C ASP A 116 -5.76 -9.23 -18.50
N HIS A 117 -5.28 -9.45 -17.26
CA HIS A 117 -4.44 -10.60 -16.88
C HIS A 117 -5.25 -11.73 -16.20
N HIS A 118 -6.58 -11.74 -16.34
CA HIS A 118 -7.49 -12.77 -15.79
C HIS A 118 -7.37 -12.97 -14.26
N LEU A 119 -7.00 -11.92 -13.54
CA LEU A 119 -6.97 -11.91 -12.09
C LEU A 119 -8.37 -11.55 -11.54
N PRO A 120 -8.83 -12.20 -10.47
CA PRO A 120 -10.15 -11.94 -9.90
C PRO A 120 -10.17 -10.57 -9.23
N VAL A 121 -11.04 -9.69 -9.72
CA VAL A 121 -11.27 -8.36 -9.14
C VAL A 121 -12.74 -8.13 -8.87
N THR A 122 -13.05 -7.21 -7.96
CA THR A 122 -14.38 -6.68 -7.77
C THR A 122 -14.94 -6.18 -9.11
N PRO A 123 -16.19 -6.54 -9.51
CA PRO A 123 -16.83 -5.98 -10.70
C PRO A 123 -16.82 -4.45 -10.67
N PHE A 124 -16.43 -3.82 -11.76
CA PHE A 124 -16.25 -2.37 -11.82
C PHE A 124 -16.61 -1.77 -13.18
N ALA A 125 -16.91 -0.47 -13.19
CA ALA A 125 -17.15 0.32 -14.39
C ALA A 125 -16.51 1.72 -14.26
N PRO A 126 -15.95 2.28 -15.36
CA PRO A 126 -15.52 3.67 -15.41
C PRO A 126 -16.72 4.61 -15.40
N ILE A 127 -16.64 5.73 -14.66
CA ILE A 127 -17.71 6.71 -14.55
C ILE A 127 -17.18 8.10 -14.87
N THR A 128 -17.76 8.73 -15.88
CA THR A 128 -17.48 10.12 -16.29
C THR A 128 -18.72 11.01 -16.13
N SER A 129 -19.90 10.41 -16.17
CA SER A 129 -21.20 11.09 -16.13
C SER A 129 -22.22 10.30 -15.30
N PHE A 130 -23.36 10.92 -15.01
CA PHE A 130 -24.48 10.22 -14.37
C PHE A 130 -25.04 9.12 -15.28
N ALA A 131 -25.07 9.33 -16.59
CA ALA A 131 -25.52 8.31 -17.56
C ALA A 131 -24.66 7.05 -17.51
N ASP A 132 -23.35 7.17 -17.22
CA ASP A 132 -22.49 6.00 -17.03
C ASP A 132 -22.90 5.19 -15.80
N VAL A 133 -23.31 5.86 -14.71
CA VAL A 133 -23.83 5.18 -13.51
C VAL A 133 -25.09 4.41 -13.84
N GLU A 134 -26.05 5.04 -14.55
CA GLU A 134 -27.31 4.40 -14.96
C GLU A 134 -27.03 3.17 -15.85
N ALA A 135 -26.09 3.28 -16.76
CA ALA A 135 -25.69 2.16 -17.65
C ALA A 135 -24.93 1.04 -16.91
N ALA A 136 -24.13 1.37 -15.90
CA ALA A 136 -23.31 0.39 -15.17
C ALA A 136 -24.11 -0.38 -14.12
N LEU A 137 -25.10 0.23 -13.45
CA LEU A 137 -25.83 -0.37 -12.34
C LEU A 137 -26.50 -1.72 -12.65
N PRO A 138 -27.08 -1.97 -13.85
CA PRO A 138 -27.63 -3.29 -14.19
C PRO A 138 -26.61 -4.42 -14.12
N HIS A 139 -25.32 -4.12 -14.30
CA HIS A 139 -24.23 -5.10 -14.29
C HIS A 139 -23.47 -5.14 -12.95
N ILE A 140 -23.33 -3.99 -12.29
CA ILE A 140 -22.65 -3.87 -11.00
C ILE A 140 -23.56 -4.26 -9.84
N GLY A 141 -24.85 -3.92 -9.92
CA GLY A 141 -25.82 -4.11 -8.84
C GLY A 141 -25.76 -3.03 -7.76
N LEU A 142 -26.72 -3.11 -6.84
CA LEU A 142 -26.77 -2.28 -5.63
C LEU A 142 -26.77 -3.18 -4.39
N PRO A 143 -26.17 -2.76 -3.29
CA PRO A 143 -25.40 -1.53 -3.15
C PRO A 143 -24.10 -1.55 -3.95
N ALA A 144 -23.58 -0.36 -4.33
CA ALA A 144 -22.33 -0.17 -5.05
C ALA A 144 -21.49 0.91 -4.38
N ILE A 145 -20.19 0.95 -4.66
CA ILE A 145 -19.30 1.96 -4.13
C ILE A 145 -18.76 2.80 -5.29
N LEU A 146 -19.01 4.10 -5.25
CA LEU A 146 -18.44 5.06 -6.17
C LEU A 146 -17.18 5.67 -5.53
N LYS A 147 -16.02 5.54 -6.20
CA LYS A 147 -14.72 6.01 -5.71
C LYS A 147 -14.08 6.97 -6.70
N THR A 148 -13.28 7.92 -6.21
CA THR A 148 -12.32 8.63 -7.08
C THR A 148 -11.29 7.64 -7.60
N THR A 149 -10.85 7.81 -8.85
CA THR A 149 -9.84 6.93 -9.43
C THR A 149 -8.43 7.16 -8.87
N SER A 150 -8.17 8.34 -8.32
CA SER A 150 -6.88 8.72 -7.75
C SER A 150 -7.05 9.42 -6.40
N SER A 151 -5.97 9.48 -5.60
CA SER A 151 -5.87 10.28 -4.35
C SER A 151 -6.83 9.92 -3.22
N GLY A 152 -7.48 8.74 -3.23
CA GLY A 152 -8.28 8.24 -2.12
C GLY A 152 -7.51 7.25 -1.26
N TYR A 153 -7.57 7.37 0.07
CA TYR A 153 -6.99 6.46 1.06
C TYR A 153 -7.82 6.43 2.34
N ASP A 154 -7.73 5.36 3.11
CA ASP A 154 -8.44 5.19 4.40
C ASP A 154 -9.94 5.60 4.29
N GLY A 155 -10.66 5.13 3.26
CA GLY A 155 -12.08 5.41 3.03
C GLY A 155 -12.42 6.81 2.48
N LYS A 156 -11.45 7.67 2.25
CA LYS A 156 -11.65 9.00 1.67
C LYS A 156 -11.87 8.91 0.15
N GLY A 157 -12.74 9.78 -0.36
CA GLY A 157 -13.05 9.84 -1.80
C GLY A 157 -13.96 8.71 -2.28
N GLN A 158 -14.73 8.06 -1.38
CA GLN A 158 -15.71 7.03 -1.74
C GLN A 158 -17.08 7.29 -1.11
N ILE A 159 -18.14 6.79 -1.75
CA ILE A 159 -19.50 6.83 -1.25
C ILE A 159 -20.21 5.51 -1.54
N LEU A 160 -20.98 5.04 -0.59
CA LEU A 160 -21.87 3.89 -0.76
C LEU A 160 -23.18 4.34 -1.41
N LEU A 161 -23.49 3.78 -2.57
CA LEU A 161 -24.75 3.98 -3.29
C LEU A 161 -25.71 2.84 -2.95
N ARG A 162 -26.85 3.17 -2.35
CA ARG A 162 -27.95 2.23 -2.09
C ARG A 162 -29.07 2.37 -3.09
N SER A 163 -29.10 3.51 -3.81
CA SER A 163 -30.11 3.85 -4.79
C SER A 163 -29.51 4.69 -5.92
N LEU A 164 -30.24 4.84 -7.01
CA LEU A 164 -29.89 5.75 -8.10
C LEU A 164 -29.95 7.22 -7.65
N ASP A 165 -30.82 7.55 -6.67
CA ASP A 165 -30.91 8.90 -6.12
C ASP A 165 -29.66 9.29 -5.33
N ASP A 166 -29.01 8.34 -4.62
CA ASP A 166 -27.72 8.60 -3.97
C ASP A 166 -26.67 9.00 -5.01
N ALA A 167 -26.63 8.32 -6.15
CA ALA A 167 -25.72 8.63 -7.23
C ALA A 167 -26.01 10.01 -7.84
N ARG A 168 -27.30 10.33 -8.05
CA ARG A 168 -27.72 11.63 -8.58
C ARG A 168 -27.34 12.77 -7.64
N ALA A 169 -27.60 12.62 -6.35
CA ALA A 169 -27.21 13.59 -5.32
C ALA A 169 -25.70 13.86 -5.31
N PHE A 170 -24.90 12.79 -5.42
CA PHE A 170 -23.44 12.92 -5.45
C PHE A 170 -22.93 13.63 -6.71
N VAL A 171 -23.41 13.24 -7.89
CA VAL A 171 -23.04 13.84 -9.18
C VAL A 171 -23.39 15.33 -9.20
N THR A 172 -24.58 15.69 -8.72
CA THR A 172 -25.04 17.09 -8.64
C THR A 172 -24.16 17.90 -7.69
N SER A 173 -23.78 17.36 -6.53
CA SER A 173 -22.92 18.02 -5.54
C SER A 173 -21.49 18.29 -6.03
N ARG A 174 -21.00 17.52 -7.00
CA ARG A 174 -19.64 17.57 -7.56
C ARG A 174 -19.57 18.24 -8.94
N GLN A 175 -20.68 18.78 -9.46
CA GLN A 175 -20.77 19.45 -10.78
C GLN A 175 -20.26 18.55 -11.94
N LEU A 176 -20.49 17.25 -11.87
CA LEU A 176 -20.25 16.39 -13.03
C LEU A 176 -21.24 16.71 -14.15
N PRO A 177 -20.82 16.70 -15.42
CA PRO A 177 -21.73 17.01 -16.52
C PRO A 177 -22.90 16.01 -16.56
N VAL A 178 -24.09 16.53 -16.52
CA VAL A 178 -25.33 15.81 -16.82
C VAL A 178 -25.55 15.97 -18.33
N THR A 179 -24.79 15.24 -19.12
CA THR A 179 -24.96 15.29 -20.58
C THR A 179 -25.87 14.18 -21.06
N SER A 180 -27.04 14.57 -21.56
CA SER A 180 -27.95 13.74 -22.33
C SER A 180 -27.79 14.00 -23.84
N ASP A 181 -26.66 14.40 -24.33
CA ASP A 181 -26.41 14.55 -25.77
C ASP A 181 -25.74 13.31 -26.36
N GLN A 182 -26.61 12.45 -26.88
CA GLN A 182 -26.24 11.37 -27.80
C GLN A 182 -25.94 11.99 -29.20
N SER A 183 -24.70 12.41 -29.41
CA SER A 183 -24.20 12.55 -30.77
C SER A 183 -23.41 11.29 -31.12
N PRO A 184 -23.71 10.58 -32.23
CA PRO A 184 -23.04 9.35 -32.60
C PRO A 184 -21.59 9.66 -32.95
N VAL A 185 -20.64 9.19 -32.15
CA VAL A 185 -19.24 9.21 -32.49
C VAL A 185 -18.99 8.14 -33.54
N SER A 186 -18.81 8.60 -34.79
CA SER A 186 -18.40 7.78 -35.92
C SER A 186 -17.12 6.99 -35.60
N SER A 187 -17.16 5.73 -36.02
CA SER A 187 -16.07 4.75 -36.00
C SER A 187 -14.67 5.33 -36.13
N LEU A 188 -13.91 5.34 -35.03
CA LEU A 188 -12.47 5.52 -35.06
C LEU A 188 -11.79 4.23 -34.56
N SER A 189 -10.84 3.80 -35.38
CA SER A 189 -10.07 2.57 -35.30
C SER A 189 -9.45 2.32 -33.92
N VAL A 190 -9.56 1.07 -33.48
CA VAL A 190 -8.93 0.48 -32.30
C VAL A 190 -7.42 0.46 -32.48
N SER A 191 -6.73 1.53 -32.18
CA SER A 191 -5.27 1.54 -31.84
C SER A 191 -4.81 2.96 -31.47
N GLN A 192 -5.30 3.52 -30.36
CA GLN A 192 -4.63 4.66 -29.72
C GLN A 192 -4.78 4.55 -28.22
N SER A 193 -3.65 4.71 -27.52
CA SER A 193 -3.46 4.73 -26.07
C SER A 193 -4.65 5.35 -25.33
N LEU A 194 -5.34 4.52 -24.54
CA LEU A 194 -6.40 4.96 -23.66
C LEU A 194 -5.84 5.92 -22.61
N SER A 195 -5.92 7.20 -22.85
CA SER A 195 -5.87 8.21 -21.78
C SER A 195 -7.20 8.09 -21.02
N VAL A 196 -7.24 7.23 -20.00
CA VAL A 196 -8.43 7.05 -19.17
C VAL A 196 -8.57 8.26 -18.27
N SER A 197 -9.33 9.25 -18.71
CA SER A 197 -9.64 10.47 -17.96
C SER A 197 -10.91 10.34 -17.11
N SER A 198 -11.34 9.11 -16.78
CA SER A 198 -12.50 8.94 -15.89
C SER A 198 -12.16 9.36 -14.46
N PRO A 199 -12.86 10.34 -13.88
CA PRO A 199 -12.58 10.80 -12.52
C PRO A 199 -13.07 9.83 -11.46
N PHE A 200 -13.97 8.88 -11.80
CA PHE A 200 -14.57 7.93 -10.86
C PHE A 200 -14.60 6.50 -11.42
N ILE A 201 -14.65 5.56 -10.48
CA ILE A 201 -14.91 4.15 -10.71
C ILE A 201 -16.09 3.72 -9.83
N LEU A 202 -17.04 2.98 -10.42
CA LEU A 202 -18.11 2.32 -9.69
C LEU A 202 -17.72 0.86 -9.48
N GLU A 203 -17.74 0.40 -8.24
CA GLU A 203 -17.43 -0.99 -7.89
C GLU A 203 -18.62 -1.64 -7.20
N ALA A 204 -18.83 -2.94 -7.42
CA ALA A 204 -19.81 -3.70 -6.67
C ALA A 204 -19.45 -3.71 -5.17
N PHE A 205 -20.46 -3.57 -4.31
CA PHE A 205 -20.27 -3.79 -2.89
C PHE A 205 -20.13 -5.30 -2.63
N ILE A 206 -18.98 -5.70 -2.11
CA ILE A 206 -18.68 -7.11 -1.82
C ILE A 206 -18.99 -7.40 -0.36
N PRO A 207 -19.97 -8.28 -0.06
CA PRO A 207 -20.21 -8.75 1.30
C PRO A 207 -19.16 -9.79 1.70
N PHE A 208 -17.94 -9.31 2.00
CA PHE A 208 -16.84 -10.17 2.40
C PHE A 208 -17.00 -10.69 3.84
N SER A 209 -16.36 -11.80 4.15
CA SER A 209 -16.21 -12.34 5.50
C SER A 209 -14.98 -11.79 6.19
N GLN A 210 -13.90 -11.60 5.44
CA GLN A 210 -12.61 -11.13 5.94
C GLN A 210 -11.89 -10.29 4.87
N GLU A 211 -11.04 -9.37 5.32
CA GLU A 211 -10.02 -8.72 4.51
C GLU A 211 -8.68 -9.36 4.82
N ILE A 212 -7.96 -9.76 3.79
CA ILE A 212 -6.62 -10.31 3.92
C ILE A 212 -5.66 -9.59 3.00
N SER A 213 -4.38 -9.65 3.31
CA SER A 213 -3.33 -9.16 2.41
C SER A 213 -2.20 -10.18 2.28
N VAL A 214 -1.54 -10.17 1.13
CA VAL A 214 -0.28 -10.88 0.92
C VAL A 214 0.77 -9.84 0.56
N VAL A 215 1.84 -9.80 1.34
CA VAL A 215 3.03 -9.03 1.01
C VAL A 215 4.09 -10.00 0.51
N ALA A 216 4.62 -9.71 -0.69
CA ALA A 216 5.63 -10.53 -1.33
C ALA A 216 6.74 -9.67 -1.93
N ALA A 217 7.90 -10.25 -2.14
CA ALA A 217 9.03 -9.64 -2.81
C ALA A 217 9.42 -10.44 -4.05
N ARG A 218 9.80 -9.74 -5.11
CA ARG A 218 10.38 -10.36 -6.31
C ARG A 218 11.73 -9.71 -6.62
N GLY A 219 12.75 -10.55 -6.76
CA GLY A 219 14.10 -10.15 -7.12
C GLY A 219 14.25 -9.83 -8.61
N ARG A 220 15.36 -9.21 -8.99
CA ARG A 220 15.71 -8.93 -10.40
C ARG A 220 15.94 -10.20 -11.23
N ASP A 221 16.26 -11.31 -10.58
CA ASP A 221 16.41 -12.63 -11.16
C ASP A 221 15.11 -13.42 -11.30
N GLY A 222 13.98 -12.80 -10.91
CA GLY A 222 12.67 -13.43 -10.88
C GLY A 222 12.41 -14.29 -9.63
N SER A 223 13.35 -14.38 -8.70
CA SER A 223 13.13 -15.04 -7.40
C SER A 223 11.94 -14.42 -6.67
N PHE A 224 11.19 -15.26 -5.92
CA PHE A 224 9.97 -14.85 -5.24
C PHE A 224 9.98 -15.33 -3.79
N ALA A 225 9.63 -14.42 -2.86
CA ALA A 225 9.44 -14.72 -1.44
C ALA A 225 8.20 -14.00 -0.93
N HIS A 226 7.47 -14.59 0.03
CA HIS A 226 6.22 -14.02 0.53
C HIS A 226 6.07 -14.26 2.04
N PHE A 227 5.25 -13.43 2.69
CA PHE A 227 4.97 -13.54 4.13
C PHE A 227 3.68 -14.30 4.45
N GLY A 228 3.12 -15.04 3.45
CA GLY A 228 1.82 -15.70 3.59
C GLY A 228 0.65 -14.71 3.60
N ALA A 229 -0.54 -15.24 3.89
CA ALA A 229 -1.73 -14.41 4.06
C ALA A 229 -1.77 -13.82 5.47
N ILE A 230 -2.08 -12.54 5.54
CA ILE A 230 -2.21 -11.74 6.76
C ILE A 230 -3.66 -11.28 6.85
N GLU A 231 -4.32 -11.54 7.97
CA GLU A 231 -5.67 -11.05 8.23
C GLU A 231 -5.64 -9.60 8.69
N ASN A 232 -6.58 -8.79 8.20
CA ASN A 232 -6.66 -7.35 8.46
C ASN A 232 -8.03 -6.99 9.04
N GLU A 233 -8.03 -6.48 10.26
CA GLU A 233 -9.20 -5.91 10.90
C GLU A 233 -9.16 -4.38 10.72
N HIS A 234 -10.24 -3.81 10.17
CA HIS A 234 -10.37 -2.37 9.99
C HIS A 234 -11.37 -1.77 11.00
N ALA A 235 -11.05 -0.61 11.50
CA ALA A 235 -11.93 0.22 12.31
C ALA A 235 -12.07 1.60 11.66
N GLN A 236 -13.30 2.03 11.38
CA GLN A 236 -13.58 3.32 10.72
C GLN A 236 -12.78 3.50 9.39
N HIS A 237 -12.70 2.44 8.59
CA HIS A 237 -11.96 2.37 7.32
C HIS A 237 -10.41 2.50 7.43
N ILE A 238 -9.86 2.47 8.64
CA ILE A 238 -8.41 2.48 8.87
C ILE A 238 -8.01 1.10 9.37
N LEU A 239 -6.91 0.54 8.85
CA LEU A 239 -6.35 -0.71 9.35
C LEU A 239 -6.07 -0.57 10.86
N ASP A 240 -6.69 -1.42 11.66
CA ASP A 240 -6.60 -1.42 13.12
C ASP A 240 -5.63 -2.49 13.62
N ILE A 241 -5.88 -3.75 13.24
CA ILE A 241 -5.06 -4.89 13.65
C ILE A 241 -4.74 -5.76 12.43
N SER A 242 -3.51 -6.25 12.36
CA SER A 242 -3.09 -7.31 11.43
C SER A 242 -2.63 -8.53 12.20
N ILE A 243 -3.00 -9.72 11.72
CA ILE A 243 -2.72 -11.01 12.37
C ILE A 243 -2.08 -11.95 11.34
N ALA A 244 -0.95 -12.54 11.69
CA ALA A 244 -0.23 -13.49 10.86
C ALA A 244 0.12 -14.76 11.64
N PRO A 245 -0.10 -15.96 11.02
CA PRO A 245 -0.81 -16.16 9.75
C PRO A 245 -2.31 -15.82 9.86
N ALA A 246 -2.94 -15.51 8.73
CA ALA A 246 -4.39 -15.29 8.65
C ALA A 246 -5.18 -16.53 9.10
N ARG A 247 -6.30 -16.31 9.77
CA ARG A 247 -7.20 -17.37 10.27
C ARG A 247 -8.18 -17.78 9.16
N ILE A 248 -7.66 -18.40 8.12
CA ILE A 248 -8.40 -18.85 6.93
C ILE A 248 -7.98 -20.27 6.56
N GLU A 249 -8.74 -20.92 5.68
CA GLU A 249 -8.40 -22.24 5.17
C GLU A 249 -7.06 -22.20 4.41
N PRO A 250 -6.20 -23.23 4.58
CA PRO A 250 -4.87 -23.25 3.96
C PRO A 250 -4.89 -23.10 2.43
N GLU A 251 -5.91 -23.66 1.77
CA GLU A 251 -6.09 -23.58 0.31
C GLU A 251 -6.30 -22.14 -0.15
N ILE A 252 -7.06 -21.35 0.60
CA ILE A 252 -7.31 -19.92 0.33
C ILE A 252 -6.00 -19.12 0.51
N ALA A 253 -5.22 -19.45 1.54
CA ALA A 253 -3.93 -18.81 1.75
C ALA A 253 -2.95 -19.08 0.59
N VAL A 254 -2.92 -20.31 0.09
CA VAL A 254 -2.10 -20.71 -1.08
C VAL A 254 -2.58 -19.98 -2.34
N GLU A 255 -3.90 -19.89 -2.56
CA GLU A 255 -4.48 -19.18 -3.70
C GLU A 255 -4.12 -17.68 -3.66
N ALA A 256 -4.24 -17.02 -2.50
CA ALA A 256 -3.88 -15.61 -2.34
C ALA A 256 -2.41 -15.33 -2.70
N VAL A 257 -1.49 -16.22 -2.29
CA VAL A 257 -0.07 -16.14 -2.64
C VAL A 257 0.13 -16.35 -4.15
N ALA A 258 -0.56 -17.33 -4.76
CA ALA A 258 -0.46 -17.60 -6.20
C ALA A 258 -0.95 -16.41 -7.04
N LEU A 259 -2.08 -15.80 -6.68
CA LEU A 259 -2.61 -14.60 -7.33
C LEU A 259 -1.66 -13.40 -7.17
N THR A 260 -1.06 -13.23 -6.00
CA THR A 260 -0.05 -12.19 -5.76
C THR A 260 1.18 -12.40 -6.65
N LYS A 261 1.66 -13.63 -6.76
CA LYS A 261 2.79 -13.98 -7.63
C LYS A 261 2.48 -13.67 -9.10
N GLN A 262 1.32 -14.13 -9.59
CA GLN A 262 0.86 -13.87 -10.95
C GLN A 262 0.81 -12.35 -11.25
N LEU A 263 0.28 -11.55 -10.33
CA LEU A 263 0.22 -10.10 -10.48
C LEU A 263 1.62 -9.46 -10.51
N MET A 264 2.54 -9.89 -9.64
CA MET A 264 3.92 -9.38 -9.62
C MET A 264 4.69 -9.74 -10.89
N GLU A 265 4.47 -10.94 -11.43
CA GLU A 265 5.08 -11.38 -12.70
C GLU A 265 4.51 -10.58 -13.88
N ALA A 266 3.20 -10.39 -13.96
CA ALA A 266 2.55 -9.62 -15.02
C ALA A 266 2.98 -8.15 -15.02
N LEU A 267 3.18 -7.55 -13.84
CA LEU A 267 3.67 -6.18 -13.67
C LEU A 267 5.19 -6.03 -13.79
N ASP A 268 5.94 -7.12 -13.92
CA ASP A 268 7.40 -7.16 -13.82
C ASP A 268 7.94 -6.38 -12.61
N VAL A 269 7.35 -6.61 -11.44
CA VAL A 269 7.76 -5.95 -10.20
C VAL A 269 9.15 -6.42 -9.80
N VAL A 270 10.03 -5.47 -9.48
CA VAL A 270 11.25 -5.72 -8.70
C VAL A 270 11.10 -4.95 -7.40
N GLY A 271 11.09 -5.66 -6.28
CA GLY A 271 10.80 -5.09 -4.96
C GLY A 271 9.65 -5.78 -4.26
N VAL A 272 9.08 -5.11 -3.27
CA VAL A 272 7.92 -5.57 -2.49
C VAL A 272 6.62 -5.03 -3.09
N LEU A 273 5.62 -5.90 -3.17
CA LEU A 273 4.24 -5.57 -3.48
C LEU A 273 3.34 -6.14 -2.39
N CYS A 274 2.36 -5.37 -1.96
CA CYS A 274 1.21 -5.84 -1.20
C CYS A 274 0.00 -5.95 -2.12
N VAL A 275 -0.75 -7.05 -1.99
CA VAL A 275 -2.07 -7.21 -2.59
C VAL A 275 -3.09 -7.38 -1.48
N GLU A 276 -4.12 -6.57 -1.47
CA GLU A 276 -5.25 -6.67 -0.54
C GLU A 276 -6.42 -7.39 -1.21
N PHE A 277 -7.02 -8.31 -0.49
CA PHE A 277 -8.10 -9.15 -0.99
C PHE A 277 -9.34 -9.05 -0.10
N PHE A 278 -10.50 -9.08 -0.73
CA PHE A 278 -11.74 -9.47 -0.07
C PHE A 278 -11.91 -10.98 -0.17
N LEU A 279 -12.06 -11.65 0.98
CA LEU A 279 -12.50 -13.04 1.06
C LEU A 279 -14.03 -13.04 1.21
N THR A 280 -14.72 -13.51 0.21
CA THR A 280 -16.19 -13.62 0.26
C THR A 280 -16.64 -14.74 1.18
N ARG A 281 -17.92 -14.71 1.61
CA ARG A 281 -18.50 -15.82 2.40
C ARG A 281 -18.53 -17.16 1.65
N GLY A 282 -18.41 -17.13 0.32
CA GLY A 282 -18.30 -18.33 -0.52
C GLY A 282 -16.88 -18.84 -0.72
N GLY A 283 -15.88 -18.25 -0.04
CA GLY A 283 -14.49 -18.65 -0.15
C GLY A 283 -13.74 -18.07 -1.36
N GLN A 284 -14.37 -17.21 -2.16
CA GLN A 284 -13.74 -16.59 -3.32
C GLN A 284 -12.87 -15.41 -2.90
N LEU A 285 -11.67 -15.32 -3.47
CA LEU A 285 -10.79 -14.16 -3.34
C LEU A 285 -11.03 -13.15 -4.47
N LEU A 286 -11.13 -11.87 -4.11
CA LEU A 286 -11.22 -10.76 -5.05
C LEU A 286 -10.14 -9.72 -4.69
N ILE A 287 -9.30 -9.36 -5.66
CA ILE A 287 -8.30 -8.29 -5.47
C ILE A 287 -9.04 -6.97 -5.27
N ASN A 288 -8.78 -6.33 -4.11
CA ASN A 288 -9.30 -5.02 -3.79
C ASN A 288 -8.36 -3.92 -4.28
N GLU A 289 -7.11 -3.93 -3.81
CA GLU A 289 -6.08 -2.96 -4.24
C GLU A 289 -4.67 -3.53 -4.12
N MET A 290 -3.71 -2.87 -4.76
CA MET A 290 -2.29 -3.18 -4.62
C MET A 290 -1.48 -1.96 -4.19
N ALA A 291 -0.38 -2.23 -3.47
CA ALA A 291 0.59 -1.22 -3.09
C ALA A 291 2.00 -1.70 -3.44
N PRO A 292 2.69 -1.08 -4.42
CA PRO A 292 4.02 -1.53 -4.88
C PRO A 292 5.14 -1.02 -3.96
N ARG A 293 5.03 -1.33 -2.67
CA ARG A 293 5.91 -0.90 -1.59
C ARG A 293 5.66 -1.72 -0.33
N PRO A 294 6.54 -1.64 0.70
CA PRO A 294 6.21 -2.15 2.03
C PRO A 294 4.85 -1.63 2.52
N HIS A 295 4.09 -2.49 3.19
CA HIS A 295 2.71 -2.21 3.56
C HIS A 295 2.48 -2.23 5.07
N ASN A 296 1.50 -1.44 5.53
CA ASN A 296 1.16 -1.33 6.95
C ASN A 296 0.77 -2.69 7.56
N SER A 297 0.03 -3.52 6.85
CA SER A 297 -0.39 -4.84 7.35
C SER A 297 0.77 -5.77 7.70
N SER A 298 1.93 -5.58 7.09
CA SER A 298 3.13 -6.42 7.31
C SER A 298 4.19 -5.77 8.21
N HIS A 299 3.86 -4.71 8.97
CA HIS A 299 4.83 -4.14 9.92
C HIS A 299 5.25 -5.12 11.00
N LEU A 300 4.36 -6.07 11.36
CA LEU A 300 4.68 -7.15 12.29
C LEU A 300 5.92 -7.98 11.87
N THR A 301 6.27 -7.99 10.56
CA THR A 301 7.46 -8.71 10.07
C THR A 301 8.79 -8.18 10.61
N LEU A 302 8.82 -6.94 11.12
CA LEU A 302 10.00 -6.37 11.79
C LEU A 302 10.45 -7.20 13.01
N ASP A 303 9.47 -7.76 13.74
CA ASP A 303 9.74 -8.50 14.97
C ASP A 303 9.45 -9.99 14.84
N ALA A 304 8.61 -10.39 13.90
CA ALA A 304 8.07 -11.73 13.78
C ALA A 304 8.77 -12.61 12.75
N CYS A 305 9.53 -12.05 11.80
CA CYS A 305 10.16 -12.80 10.72
C CYS A 305 11.68 -12.74 10.77
N VAL A 306 12.34 -13.74 10.17
CA VAL A 306 13.80 -13.76 9.99
C VAL A 306 14.24 -12.55 9.18
N THR A 307 13.53 -12.27 8.07
CA THR A 307 13.75 -11.08 7.23
C THR A 307 12.47 -10.27 7.16
N SER A 308 12.54 -8.98 7.49
CA SER A 308 11.38 -8.09 7.41
C SER A 308 11.04 -7.69 5.97
N GLN A 309 9.81 -7.19 5.74
CA GLN A 309 9.42 -6.65 4.44
C GLN A 309 10.34 -5.50 3.98
N PHE A 310 10.90 -4.74 4.92
CA PHE A 310 11.80 -3.62 4.60
C PHE A 310 13.16 -4.12 4.13
N GLU A 311 13.71 -5.14 4.77
CA GLU A 311 14.94 -5.78 4.32
C GLU A 311 14.72 -6.50 2.99
N GLN A 312 13.56 -7.16 2.78
CA GLN A 312 13.23 -7.77 1.49
C GLN A 312 13.17 -6.73 0.37
N GLN A 313 12.58 -5.55 0.62
CA GLN A 313 12.59 -4.45 -0.35
C GLN A 313 14.03 -4.08 -0.74
N LEU A 314 14.90 -3.91 0.24
CA LEU A 314 16.30 -3.57 -0.02
C LEU A 314 17.04 -4.66 -0.79
N ARG A 315 16.86 -5.92 -0.39
CA ARG A 315 17.48 -7.06 -1.09
C ARG A 315 17.04 -7.10 -2.55
N ALA A 316 15.75 -6.99 -2.80
CA ALA A 316 15.20 -7.02 -4.16
C ALA A 316 15.72 -5.86 -5.03
N VAL A 317 15.63 -4.61 -4.54
CA VAL A 317 16.03 -3.43 -5.32
C VAL A 317 17.55 -3.36 -5.53
N CYS A 318 18.32 -3.84 -4.56
CA CYS A 318 19.79 -3.91 -4.65
C CYS A 318 20.30 -5.11 -5.48
N GLY A 319 19.42 -6.03 -5.87
CA GLY A 319 19.80 -7.25 -6.60
C GLY A 319 20.51 -8.28 -5.74
N LEU A 320 20.29 -8.25 -4.43
CA LEU A 320 20.73 -9.29 -3.48
C LEU A 320 19.76 -10.47 -3.49
N PRO A 321 20.21 -11.68 -3.09
CA PRO A 321 19.29 -12.80 -2.85
C PRO A 321 18.21 -12.43 -1.84
N LEU A 322 16.95 -12.83 -2.11
CA LEU A 322 15.87 -12.65 -1.16
C LEU A 322 16.14 -13.43 0.13
N GLY A 323 15.71 -12.88 1.27
CA GLY A 323 15.87 -13.47 2.57
C GLY A 323 14.76 -14.46 2.93
N ASP A 324 14.97 -15.21 3.98
CA ASP A 324 13.98 -16.12 4.56
C ASP A 324 12.86 -15.31 5.23
N THR A 325 11.61 -15.58 4.87
CA THR A 325 10.40 -14.91 5.38
C THR A 325 9.72 -15.68 6.51
N THR A 326 10.36 -16.75 7.02
CA THR A 326 9.80 -17.60 8.08
C THR A 326 9.48 -16.76 9.32
N TYR A 327 8.27 -16.99 9.86
CA TYR A 327 7.85 -16.43 11.13
C TYR A 327 8.49 -17.20 12.30
N HIS A 328 8.98 -16.47 13.28
CA HIS A 328 9.45 -17.06 14.54
C HIS A 328 8.28 -17.65 15.34
N ARG A 329 7.15 -16.94 15.34
CA ARG A 329 5.87 -17.33 15.96
C ARG A 329 4.72 -16.59 15.28
N PRO A 330 3.46 -17.03 15.46
CA PRO A 330 2.29 -16.22 15.15
C PRO A 330 2.39 -14.84 15.81
N ALA A 331 1.97 -13.82 15.08
CA ALA A 331 2.13 -12.43 15.50
C ALA A 331 0.90 -11.60 15.18
N ALA A 332 0.73 -10.53 15.93
CA ALA A 332 -0.23 -9.48 15.60
C ALA A 332 0.40 -8.09 15.75
N MET A 333 -0.12 -7.15 14.99
CA MET A 333 0.24 -5.73 15.06
C MET A 333 -1.02 -4.91 15.25
N ALA A 334 -0.97 -3.90 16.13
CA ALA A 334 -2.00 -2.88 16.27
C ALA A 334 -1.46 -1.50 15.93
N ASN A 335 -2.17 -0.76 15.06
CA ASN A 335 -1.84 0.62 14.76
C ASN A 335 -2.07 1.53 15.97
N LEU A 336 -1.19 2.50 16.15
CA LEU A 336 -1.31 3.57 17.14
C LEU A 336 -1.67 4.86 16.40
N LEU A 337 -2.94 5.25 16.49
CA LEU A 337 -3.45 6.46 15.87
C LEU A 337 -3.24 7.66 16.78
N GLY A 338 -3.16 8.85 16.19
CA GLY A 338 -2.96 10.10 16.93
C GLY A 338 -4.03 10.41 17.97
N ASP A 339 -5.19 9.74 17.91
CA ASP A 339 -6.24 9.79 18.91
C ASP A 339 -5.75 9.37 20.31
N LEU A 340 -4.76 8.50 20.38
CA LEU A 340 -4.16 8.04 21.64
C LEU A 340 -3.39 9.13 22.39
N TRP A 341 -3.03 10.24 21.72
CA TRP A 341 -2.33 11.37 22.35
C TRP A 341 -3.27 12.37 23.02
N PHE A 342 -4.58 12.12 23.00
CA PHE A 342 -5.59 13.01 23.57
C PHE A 342 -6.47 12.29 24.58
N PRO A 343 -6.82 12.93 25.75
CA PRO A 343 -6.37 14.28 26.17
C PRO A 343 -4.95 14.31 26.76
N HIS A 344 -4.33 13.16 27.02
CA HIS A 344 -3.01 13.02 27.62
C HIS A 344 -2.06 12.23 26.71
N ARG A 345 -0.75 12.37 26.93
CA ARG A 345 0.24 11.54 26.26
C ARG A 345 0.10 10.09 26.65
N PRO A 346 0.29 9.13 25.70
CA PRO A 346 0.19 7.70 26.01
C PRO A 346 1.12 7.24 27.13
N ASN A 347 0.66 6.34 27.96
CA ASN A 347 1.45 5.72 29.02
C ASN A 347 2.29 4.56 28.47
N TRP A 348 3.45 4.89 27.92
CA TRP A 348 4.35 3.91 27.30
C TRP A 348 4.85 2.86 28.28
N SER A 349 5.11 3.23 29.52
CA SER A 349 5.61 2.30 30.54
C SER A 349 4.58 1.22 30.91
N SER A 350 3.28 1.59 30.97
CA SER A 350 2.19 0.64 31.23
C SER A 350 2.05 -0.38 30.09
N ALA A 351 2.08 0.07 28.84
CA ALA A 351 1.99 -0.83 27.68
C ALA A 351 3.22 -1.74 27.56
N LEU A 352 4.43 -1.20 27.73
CA LEU A 352 5.69 -1.95 27.62
C LEU A 352 5.96 -2.88 28.81
N ALA A 353 5.18 -2.78 29.90
CA ALA A 353 5.22 -3.75 30.98
C ALA A 353 4.63 -5.12 30.59
N ILE A 354 3.92 -5.22 29.46
CA ILE A 354 3.45 -6.50 28.92
C ILE A 354 4.62 -7.22 28.23
N PRO A 355 5.03 -8.42 28.71
CA PRO A 355 6.12 -9.16 28.09
C PRO A 355 5.84 -9.51 26.63
N GLY A 356 6.85 -9.38 25.76
CA GLY A 356 6.75 -9.73 24.34
C GLY A 356 6.17 -8.64 23.45
N VAL A 357 5.73 -7.50 24.00
CA VAL A 357 5.27 -6.35 23.23
C VAL A 357 6.45 -5.52 22.73
N LYS A 358 6.40 -5.16 21.45
CA LYS A 358 7.34 -4.29 20.77
C LYS A 358 6.65 -3.01 20.34
N LEU A 359 7.31 -1.87 20.52
CA LEU A 359 6.80 -0.54 20.17
C LEU A 359 7.63 0.08 19.05
N HIS A 360 6.95 0.55 18.02
CA HIS A 360 7.54 1.27 16.89
C HIS A 360 6.85 2.62 16.71
N LEU A 361 7.52 3.71 17.04
CA LEU A 361 7.06 5.08 16.80
C LEU A 361 7.69 5.64 15.53
N TYR A 362 6.89 6.37 14.75
CA TYR A 362 7.30 6.82 13.41
C TYR A 362 8.05 8.16 13.39
N GLY A 363 8.27 8.81 14.56
CA GLY A 363 8.96 10.10 14.62
C GLY A 363 8.14 11.29 14.11
N LYS A 364 6.83 11.12 13.93
CA LYS A 364 5.93 12.22 13.53
C LYS A 364 5.69 13.15 14.72
N GLN A 365 5.85 14.46 14.49
CA GLN A 365 5.76 15.45 15.57
C GLN A 365 4.31 15.81 15.93
N ASP A 366 3.37 15.74 14.96
CA ASP A 366 2.02 16.27 15.09
C ASP A 366 0.99 15.13 15.11
N PRO A 367 0.52 14.69 16.30
CA PRO A 367 -0.49 13.66 16.43
C PRO A 367 -1.87 14.26 16.06
N ARG A 368 -2.42 13.83 14.92
CA ARG A 368 -3.79 14.17 14.50
C ARG A 368 -4.67 12.94 14.59
N ARG A 369 -5.97 13.15 14.82
CA ARG A 369 -6.95 12.06 14.80
C ARG A 369 -6.86 11.27 13.49
N GLY A 370 -6.87 9.93 13.59
CA GLY A 370 -6.73 9.01 12.46
C GLY A 370 -5.33 8.94 11.85
N ARG A 371 -4.37 9.79 12.24
CA ARG A 371 -2.98 9.71 11.72
C ARG A 371 -2.24 8.56 12.37
N LYS A 372 -1.69 7.64 11.57
CA LYS A 372 -0.83 6.54 12.03
C LYS A 372 0.46 7.12 12.59
N MET A 373 0.66 7.01 13.90
CA MET A 373 1.80 7.56 14.65
C MET A 373 2.84 6.50 15.02
N GLY A 374 2.43 5.23 15.04
CA GLY A 374 3.25 4.09 15.41
C GLY A 374 2.47 2.80 15.28
N HIS A 375 3.07 1.71 15.72
CA HIS A 375 2.41 0.43 15.91
C HIS A 375 3.01 -0.31 17.11
N ILE A 376 2.24 -1.26 17.61
CA ILE A 376 2.68 -2.24 18.61
C ILE A 376 2.60 -3.62 17.94
N THR A 377 3.64 -4.45 18.11
CA THR A 377 3.66 -5.85 17.69
C THR A 377 3.78 -6.76 18.89
N ALA A 378 3.12 -7.91 18.88
CA ALA A 378 3.31 -8.98 19.84
C ALA A 378 3.36 -10.33 19.13
N LEU A 379 4.16 -11.25 19.68
CA LEU A 379 4.28 -12.64 19.24
C LEU A 379 3.72 -13.56 20.35
N ALA A 380 3.01 -14.60 19.94
CA ALA A 380 2.45 -15.59 20.86
C ALA A 380 2.37 -16.98 20.23
N GLU A 381 1.84 -17.97 20.97
CA GLU A 381 1.67 -19.33 20.44
C GLU A 381 0.57 -19.42 19.37
N THR A 382 -0.39 -18.49 19.38
CA THR A 382 -1.45 -18.39 18.39
C THR A 382 -1.66 -16.95 17.94
N GLY A 383 -2.25 -16.73 16.75
CA GLY A 383 -2.63 -15.40 16.26
C GLY A 383 -3.63 -14.69 17.20
N ASP A 384 -4.60 -15.44 17.77
CA ASP A 384 -5.57 -14.89 18.71
C ASP A 384 -4.90 -14.37 19.99
N ALA A 385 -3.96 -15.13 20.55
CA ALA A 385 -3.21 -14.71 21.73
C ALA A 385 -2.34 -13.48 21.42
N ALA A 386 -1.72 -13.41 20.25
CA ALA A 386 -0.96 -12.24 19.82
C ALA A 386 -1.85 -11.01 19.65
N ALA A 387 -3.04 -11.18 19.03
CA ALA A 387 -4.02 -10.12 18.84
C ALA A 387 -4.53 -9.58 20.19
N GLU A 388 -4.78 -10.46 21.16
CA GLU A 388 -5.19 -10.06 22.49
C GLU A 388 -4.09 -9.24 23.21
N LEU A 389 -2.82 -9.66 23.11
CA LEU A 389 -1.69 -8.92 23.69
C LEU A 389 -1.56 -7.50 23.13
N VAL A 390 -1.71 -7.31 21.81
CA VAL A 390 -1.62 -5.96 21.23
C VAL A 390 -2.81 -5.08 21.60
N ARG A 391 -4.02 -5.66 21.75
CA ARG A 391 -5.19 -4.94 22.24
C ARG A 391 -4.98 -4.46 23.70
N GLN A 392 -4.57 -5.35 24.57
CA GLN A 392 -4.27 -5.03 25.97
C GLN A 392 -3.17 -3.97 26.08
N ALA A 393 -2.09 -4.10 25.31
CA ALA A 393 -1.02 -3.11 25.31
C ALA A 393 -1.51 -1.73 24.85
N ARG A 394 -2.36 -1.68 23.81
CA ARG A 394 -2.94 -0.44 23.32
C ARG A 394 -3.93 0.18 24.33
N GLU A 395 -4.70 -0.62 25.04
CA GLU A 395 -5.59 -0.14 26.11
C GLU A 395 -4.79 0.50 27.23
N ARG A 396 -3.71 -0.14 27.70
CA ARG A 396 -2.83 0.40 28.76
C ARG A 396 -2.12 1.71 28.38
N LEU A 397 -2.10 2.09 27.11
CA LEU A 397 -1.61 3.42 26.72
C LEU A 397 -2.51 4.55 27.20
N ARG A 398 -3.75 4.26 27.61
CA ARG A 398 -4.75 5.24 28.08
C ARG A 398 -4.79 5.38 29.60
N ASP A 399 -4.12 4.47 30.32
CA ASP A 399 -3.97 4.53 31.79
C ASP A 399 -3.02 5.71 32.17
#